data_36935855d82436c9ba7fc6569037a474
#
_entry.id   36935855d82436c9ba7fc6569037a474
#
_cell.length_a   1.000
_cell.length_b   1.000
_cell.length_c   1.000
_cell.angle_alpha   90.00
_cell.angle_beta   90.00
_cell.angle_gamma   90.00
#
_symmetry.space_group_name_H-M   'P 1'
#
loop_
_entity.id
_entity.type
_entity.pdbx_description
1 polymer ?
#
loop_
_entity_poly.entity_id
_entity_poly.type
_entity_poly.pdbx_seq_one_letter_code
_entity_poly.pdbx_strand_id
1 'polypeptide(L)'
;LSSHVRQDPRYTSVMLTYLRGIDSRQASLVLRPRQVNGLADLKPCSLHSSRILREEWPAIEPIRSIDPADSIARARGFKEFVMSVIPFDEREGTIWFDGVLVPWREAKIHVLSHGLHYGSAVFEGERAYGGQIFKSREHAERLLRSAQYLDFTIPYGVAEIEAAKELVLKTSGLSDAYLRPVAWRGSEMMGVSAQNNTIHLAIAAWEWPSYFDPETKMKGIRLDMADYRRPDPRTIPSASKAAGLYMICTISKHRAENKGYADALMLDWEDNVAECTGANIFFIKDGVVHTPLADRFLNGITRQTVVDLAHRRGFDVIERRIRPEEMEGFSECFITGSAAEVTPVSEIGPYRFTPADMTKTLMDDYSAEVQPKAIAA
;
A
#
# COMPACT_ATOMS: atom_id res chain seq x y z
N LEU A 1 -11.04 3.03 -49.77
CA LEU A 1 -10.79 1.59 -49.60
C LEU A 1 -11.77 1.05 -48.58
N SER A 2 -12.76 0.34 -49.12
CA SER A 2 -13.83 -0.39 -48.42
C SER A 2 -13.28 -1.63 -47.73
N SER A 3 -13.74 -1.99 -46.52
CA SER A 3 -14.27 -3.33 -46.29
C SER A 3 -14.59 -3.62 -44.80
N HIS A 4 -15.87 -3.94 -44.55
CA HIS A 4 -16.38 -4.94 -43.65
C HIS A 4 -16.12 -4.80 -42.13
N VAL A 5 -16.90 -3.96 -41.46
CA VAL A 5 -17.31 -4.21 -40.07
C VAL A 5 -18.69 -4.85 -40.11
N ARG A 6 -18.81 -6.12 -39.73
CA ARG A 6 -20.08 -6.79 -39.51
C ARG A 6 -20.79 -6.13 -38.29
N GLN A 7 -21.95 -5.55 -38.53
CA GLN A 7 -22.83 -5.01 -37.48
C GLN A 7 -23.51 -6.19 -36.80
N ASP A 8 -23.31 -6.35 -35.48
CA ASP A 8 -24.04 -7.30 -34.65
C ASP A 8 -25.41 -6.69 -34.30
N PRO A 9 -26.54 -7.35 -34.64
CA PRO A 9 -27.90 -6.81 -34.45
C PRO A 9 -28.27 -6.54 -32.98
N ARG A 10 -27.51 -7.03 -32.03
CA ARG A 10 -27.78 -6.88 -30.59
C ARG A 10 -27.49 -5.47 -30.04
N TYR A 11 -26.69 -4.66 -30.74
CA TYR A 11 -26.35 -3.30 -30.31
C TYR A 11 -27.27 -2.22 -30.89
N THR A 12 -28.06 -2.53 -31.90
CA THR A 12 -28.96 -1.56 -32.53
C THR A 12 -30.25 -1.33 -31.74
N SER A 13 -30.66 -2.29 -30.90
CA SER A 13 -31.89 -2.22 -30.10
C SER A 13 -31.81 -1.34 -28.87
N VAL A 14 -30.63 -1.17 -28.24
CA VAL A 14 -30.45 -0.40 -27.01
C VAL A 14 -30.40 1.11 -27.29
N MET A 15 -29.88 1.52 -28.43
CA MET A 15 -29.76 2.93 -28.77
C MET A 15 -31.08 3.57 -29.21
N LEU A 16 -32.00 2.79 -29.76
CA LEU A 16 -33.34 3.26 -30.18
C LEU A 16 -34.33 3.43 -29.03
N THR A 17 -34.11 2.75 -27.90
CA THR A 17 -34.96 2.89 -26.71
C THR A 17 -34.60 4.13 -25.90
N TYR A 18 -33.35 4.58 -25.97
CA TYR A 18 -32.90 5.77 -25.23
C TYR A 18 -33.35 7.11 -25.85
N LEU A 19 -33.64 7.12 -27.15
CA LEU A 19 -34.08 8.33 -27.87
C LEU A 19 -35.59 8.54 -27.89
N ARG A 20 -36.39 7.62 -27.37
CA ARG A 20 -37.87 7.75 -27.33
C ARG A 20 -38.44 8.37 -26.05
N GLY A 21 -37.58 8.72 -25.08
CA GLY A 21 -37.99 9.26 -23.76
C GLY A 21 -37.81 10.76 -23.58
N ILE A 22 -37.34 11.52 -24.58
CA ILE A 22 -37.14 12.96 -24.44
C ILE A 22 -38.35 13.70 -25.06
N ASP A 23 -39.16 14.33 -24.19
CA ASP A 23 -40.27 15.20 -24.58
C ASP A 23 -39.76 16.37 -25.41
N SER A 24 -40.35 16.59 -26.57
CA SER A 24 -39.98 17.57 -27.57
C SER A 24 -40.11 19.05 -27.10
N ARG A 25 -40.53 19.31 -25.84
CA ARG A 25 -40.66 20.63 -25.26
C ARG A 25 -39.45 21.17 -24.49
N GLN A 26 -38.46 20.32 -24.24
CA GLN A 26 -37.25 20.74 -23.52
C GLN A 26 -36.04 21.00 -24.44
N ALA A 27 -36.15 20.77 -25.74
CA ALA A 27 -35.07 20.96 -26.71
C ALA A 27 -34.83 22.42 -27.14
N SER A 28 -35.60 23.39 -26.66
CA SER A 28 -35.54 24.79 -27.15
C SER A 28 -34.70 25.75 -26.28
N LEU A 29 -34.01 25.29 -25.26
CA LEU A 29 -33.35 26.17 -24.26
C LEU A 29 -31.82 26.16 -24.27
N VAL A 30 -31.17 25.51 -25.20
CA VAL A 30 -29.69 25.38 -25.18
C VAL A 30 -29.08 25.69 -26.55
N LEU A 31 -29.41 26.84 -27.19
CA LEU A 31 -28.55 27.40 -28.27
C LEU A 31 -28.98 28.88 -28.53
N ARG A 32 -28.53 29.81 -27.70
CA ARG A 32 -28.35 31.20 -28.13
C ARG A 32 -26.97 31.69 -27.72
N PRO A 33 -26.08 32.02 -28.67
CA PRO A 33 -24.85 32.74 -28.34
C PRO A 33 -25.19 34.17 -27.98
N ARG A 34 -24.79 34.62 -26.75
CA ARG A 34 -24.77 36.02 -26.41
C ARG A 34 -23.61 36.69 -27.16
N GLN A 35 -23.94 37.57 -28.08
CA GLN A 35 -23.01 38.60 -28.57
C GLN A 35 -22.70 39.55 -27.42
N VAL A 36 -21.42 39.66 -27.05
CA VAL A 36 -20.91 40.76 -26.22
C VAL A 36 -20.17 41.70 -27.13
N ASN A 37 -20.80 42.82 -27.44
CA ASN A 37 -20.14 43.99 -28.05
C ASN A 37 -19.43 44.75 -26.94
N GLY A 38 -18.17 45.11 -27.18
CA GLY A 38 -17.48 46.14 -26.37
C GLY A 38 -16.07 45.71 -25.94
N LEU A 39 -15.14 45.80 -26.85
CA LEU A 39 -13.70 45.86 -26.54
C LEU A 39 -13.09 46.97 -27.36
N ALA A 40 -13.14 48.18 -26.81
CA ALA A 40 -12.26 49.27 -27.16
C ALA A 40 -11.69 49.83 -25.86
N ASP A 41 -10.38 50.08 -25.85
CA ASP A 41 -9.59 50.76 -24.82
C ASP A 41 -9.00 49.89 -23.68
N LEU A 42 -7.94 49.14 -24.01
CA LEU A 42 -6.87 48.87 -23.05
C LEU A 42 -5.50 49.16 -23.69
N LYS A 43 -4.80 50.13 -23.11
CA LYS A 43 -3.43 50.51 -23.46
C LYS A 43 -2.46 49.38 -23.08
N PRO A 44 -1.35 49.15 -23.84
CA PRO A 44 -0.38 48.11 -23.53
C PRO A 44 0.45 48.50 -22.31
N CYS A 45 0.41 47.67 -21.28
CA CYS A 45 1.30 47.72 -20.14
C CYS A 45 2.60 46.98 -20.47
N SER A 46 3.73 47.70 -20.37
CA SER A 46 5.07 47.16 -20.63
C SER A 46 5.45 46.10 -19.57
N LEU A 47 5.53 44.85 -19.97
CA LEU A 47 6.06 43.78 -19.17
C LEU A 47 7.58 43.77 -19.21
N HIS A 48 8.23 44.08 -18.09
CA HIS A 48 9.64 43.80 -17.84
C HIS A 48 9.84 42.28 -17.84
N SER A 49 10.78 41.81 -18.67
CA SER A 49 11.16 40.42 -18.79
C SER A 49 11.85 39.95 -17.49
N SER A 50 11.13 39.24 -16.64
CA SER A 50 11.73 38.37 -15.64
C SER A 50 12.02 37.01 -16.29
N ARG A 51 13.28 36.63 -16.35
CA ARG A 51 13.78 35.30 -16.74
C ARG A 51 13.16 34.28 -15.79
N ILE A 52 12.14 33.57 -16.23
CA ILE A 52 11.73 32.30 -15.60
C ILE A 52 12.74 31.28 -16.13
N LEU A 53 13.60 30.78 -15.24
CA LEU A 53 14.44 29.61 -15.48
C LEU A 53 13.50 28.44 -15.81
N ARG A 54 13.51 27.99 -17.04
CA ARG A 54 12.92 26.71 -17.43
C ARG A 54 13.81 25.63 -16.84
N GLU A 55 13.39 25.02 -15.74
CA GLU A 55 13.93 23.73 -15.35
C GLU A 55 13.47 22.73 -16.43
N GLU A 56 14.43 22.26 -17.21
CA GLU A 56 14.21 21.19 -18.16
C GLU A 56 13.96 19.89 -17.37
N TRP A 57 12.74 19.41 -17.42
CA TRP A 57 12.44 18.05 -16.99
C TRP A 57 13.26 17.09 -17.83
N PRO A 58 13.97 16.11 -17.22
CA PRO A 58 14.68 15.12 -18.01
C PRO A 58 13.68 14.41 -18.91
N ALA A 59 13.98 14.37 -20.18
CA ALA A 59 13.15 13.67 -21.17
C ALA A 59 12.99 12.21 -20.73
N ILE A 60 11.75 11.77 -20.60
CA ILE A 60 11.43 10.35 -20.39
C ILE A 60 11.86 9.65 -21.66
N GLU A 61 12.98 8.91 -21.63
CA GLU A 61 13.37 8.06 -22.76
C GLU A 61 12.23 7.08 -23.07
N PRO A 62 11.84 6.94 -24.34
CA PRO A 62 10.83 5.95 -24.70
C PRO A 62 11.37 4.56 -24.34
N ILE A 63 10.55 3.77 -23.66
CA ILE A 63 10.84 2.37 -23.34
C ILE A 63 11.20 1.69 -24.67
N ARG A 64 12.47 1.27 -24.83
CA ARG A 64 12.89 0.47 -25.99
C ARG A 64 12.03 -0.77 -26.02
N SER A 65 11.36 -1.02 -27.14
CA SER A 65 10.61 -2.25 -27.36
C SER A 65 11.55 -3.43 -27.17
N ILE A 66 11.31 -4.24 -26.14
CA ILE A 66 12.01 -5.51 -25.96
C ILE A 66 11.47 -6.44 -27.05
N ASP A 67 12.34 -6.98 -27.86
CA ASP A 67 11.98 -7.97 -28.87
C ASP A 67 11.33 -9.18 -28.15
N PRO A 68 10.11 -9.59 -28.53
CA PRO A 68 9.44 -10.74 -27.93
C PRO A 68 10.28 -12.03 -27.99
N ALA A 69 11.19 -12.15 -28.97
CA ALA A 69 12.09 -13.29 -29.11
C ALA A 69 13.18 -13.33 -28.01
N ASP A 70 13.69 -12.17 -27.57
CA ASP A 70 14.68 -12.08 -26.48
C ASP A 70 14.06 -12.39 -25.11
N SER A 71 12.79 -12.06 -24.90
CA SER A 71 12.09 -12.40 -23.66
C SER A 71 11.82 -13.90 -23.54
N ILE A 72 11.54 -14.59 -24.66
CA ILE A 72 11.33 -16.04 -24.71
C ILE A 72 12.65 -16.80 -24.52
N ALA A 73 13.77 -16.30 -25.05
CA ALA A 73 15.09 -16.93 -24.88
C ALA A 73 15.60 -16.84 -23.43
N ARG A 74 15.38 -15.71 -22.74
CA ARG A 74 15.71 -15.56 -21.30
C ARG A 74 14.81 -16.39 -20.38
N ALA A 75 13.53 -16.59 -20.75
CA ALA A 75 12.61 -17.46 -20.01
C ALA A 75 12.96 -18.95 -20.10
N ARG A 76 13.68 -19.40 -21.12
CA ARG A 76 14.09 -20.81 -21.27
C ARG A 76 15.26 -21.23 -20.39
N GLY A 77 16.07 -20.28 -19.88
CA GLY A 77 17.18 -20.53 -18.98
C GLY A 77 16.82 -20.63 -17.48
N PHE A 78 15.57 -20.30 -17.12
CA PHE A 78 15.10 -20.25 -15.71
C PHE A 78 14.03 -21.31 -15.40
N LYS A 79 14.03 -22.43 -16.11
CA LYS A 79 13.04 -23.51 -15.97
C LYS A 79 13.46 -24.59 -14.97
N GLU A 80 14.08 -24.22 -13.85
CA GLU A 80 14.19 -25.15 -12.73
C GLU A 80 13.83 -24.42 -11.43
N PHE A 81 12.74 -24.89 -10.82
CA PHE A 81 12.24 -24.50 -9.49
C PHE A 81 11.46 -23.15 -9.38
N VAL A 82 10.59 -22.85 -10.30
CA VAL A 82 9.43 -22.04 -9.96
C VAL A 82 8.36 -23.01 -9.46
N MET A 83 8.25 -23.20 -8.17
CA MET A 83 6.96 -23.61 -7.58
C MET A 83 5.93 -22.63 -8.14
N SER A 84 5.00 -23.11 -8.94
CA SER A 84 3.95 -22.28 -9.52
C SER A 84 3.18 -21.69 -8.35
N VAL A 85 3.45 -20.42 -8.04
CA VAL A 85 2.70 -19.68 -7.01
C VAL A 85 1.26 -19.67 -7.51
N ILE A 86 0.35 -20.35 -6.80
CA ILE A 86 -1.08 -20.32 -7.14
C ILE A 86 -1.52 -18.86 -7.08
N PRO A 87 -2.04 -18.29 -8.18
CA PRO A 87 -2.57 -16.93 -8.20
C PRO A 87 -3.58 -16.73 -7.05
N PHE A 88 -3.60 -15.50 -6.48
CA PHE A 88 -4.45 -15.26 -5.31
C PHE A 88 -5.94 -15.45 -5.59
N ASP A 89 -6.41 -15.19 -6.79
CA ASP A 89 -7.79 -15.36 -7.23
C ASP A 89 -8.16 -16.83 -7.56
N GLU A 90 -7.18 -17.71 -7.70
CA GLU A 90 -7.36 -19.13 -7.98
C GLU A 90 -7.28 -20.03 -6.74
N ARG A 91 -7.03 -19.46 -5.56
CA ARG A 91 -6.96 -20.20 -4.30
C ARG A 91 -8.30 -20.79 -3.91
N GLU A 92 -8.25 -21.80 -3.05
CA GLU A 92 -9.44 -22.43 -2.47
C GLU A 92 -9.68 -21.93 -1.04
N GLY A 93 -10.88 -22.17 -0.50
CA GLY A 93 -11.29 -21.77 0.82
C GLY A 93 -12.40 -20.74 0.80
N THR A 94 -12.45 -19.90 1.85
CA THR A 94 -13.49 -18.88 2.01
C THR A 94 -12.89 -17.54 2.37
N ILE A 95 -13.60 -16.49 1.97
CA ILE A 95 -13.36 -15.10 2.37
C ILE A 95 -14.60 -14.63 3.12
N TRP A 96 -14.43 -13.97 4.26
CA TRP A 96 -15.54 -13.27 4.88
C TRP A 96 -15.79 -11.97 4.11
N PHE A 97 -17.03 -11.76 3.68
CA PHE A 97 -17.43 -10.64 2.83
C PHE A 97 -18.80 -10.13 3.30
N ASP A 98 -18.86 -8.91 3.80
CA ASP A 98 -20.07 -8.22 4.25
C ASP A 98 -20.98 -9.06 5.16
N GLY A 99 -20.42 -9.75 6.13
CA GLY A 99 -21.15 -10.51 7.14
C GLY A 99 -21.25 -12.00 6.88
N VAL A 100 -20.84 -12.50 5.71
CA VAL A 100 -20.95 -13.93 5.36
C VAL A 100 -19.63 -14.50 4.83
N LEU A 101 -19.45 -15.81 4.96
CA LEU A 101 -18.37 -16.52 4.29
C LEU A 101 -18.78 -16.84 2.85
N VAL A 102 -18.01 -16.40 1.87
CA VAL A 102 -18.21 -16.71 0.45
C VAL A 102 -17.06 -17.60 -0.05
N PRO A 103 -17.27 -18.46 -1.05
CA PRO A 103 -16.20 -19.19 -1.71
C PRO A 103 -15.12 -18.22 -2.22
N TRP A 104 -13.84 -18.57 -2.06
CA TRP A 104 -12.71 -17.70 -2.38
C TRP A 104 -12.81 -17.09 -3.77
N ARG A 105 -13.12 -17.89 -4.79
CA ARG A 105 -13.19 -17.48 -6.20
C ARG A 105 -14.41 -16.62 -6.53
N GLU A 106 -15.39 -16.53 -5.62
CA GLU A 106 -16.60 -15.72 -5.77
C GLU A 106 -16.48 -14.34 -5.10
N ALA A 107 -15.46 -14.11 -4.29
CA ALA A 107 -15.19 -12.81 -3.66
C ALA A 107 -14.72 -11.79 -4.71
N LYS A 108 -15.66 -11.27 -5.49
CA LYS A 108 -15.42 -10.35 -6.63
C LYS A 108 -16.11 -9.02 -6.38
N ILE A 109 -15.51 -7.96 -6.91
CA ILE A 109 -16.07 -6.61 -6.90
C ILE A 109 -16.46 -6.18 -8.32
N HIS A 110 -17.40 -5.25 -8.43
CA HIS A 110 -17.74 -4.65 -9.72
C HIS A 110 -16.61 -3.76 -10.21
N VAL A 111 -16.34 -3.76 -11.52
CA VAL A 111 -15.28 -2.94 -12.13
C VAL A 111 -15.45 -1.44 -11.90
N LEU A 112 -16.66 -0.95 -11.65
CA LEU A 112 -16.97 0.43 -11.31
C LEU A 112 -17.00 0.70 -9.79
N SER A 113 -16.40 -0.14 -8.95
CA SER A 113 -16.24 0.16 -7.52
C SER A 113 -15.42 1.44 -7.35
N HIS A 114 -15.95 2.40 -6.60
CA HIS A 114 -15.33 3.71 -6.37
C HIS A 114 -13.93 3.57 -5.74
N GLY A 115 -13.76 2.62 -4.83
CA GLY A 115 -12.47 2.30 -4.22
C GLY A 115 -11.38 1.96 -5.24
N LEU A 116 -11.74 1.29 -6.35
CA LEU A 116 -10.82 0.93 -7.43
C LEU A 116 -10.38 2.15 -8.26
N HIS A 117 -11.26 3.13 -8.49
CA HIS A 117 -11.00 4.29 -9.35
C HIS A 117 -10.38 5.48 -8.60
N TYR A 118 -10.79 5.71 -7.35
CA TYR A 118 -10.41 6.89 -6.58
C TYR A 118 -9.58 6.57 -5.34
N GLY A 119 -9.14 5.33 -5.15
CA GLY A 119 -8.33 4.92 -4.02
C GLY A 119 -9.05 5.01 -2.67
N SER A 120 -10.40 5.12 -2.65
CA SER A 120 -11.19 5.17 -1.41
C SER A 120 -11.38 3.77 -0.81
N ALA A 121 -10.25 3.21 -0.40
CA ALA A 121 -10.13 1.91 0.26
C ALA A 121 -9.03 1.97 1.31
N VAL A 122 -9.23 1.23 2.39
CA VAL A 122 -8.26 1.04 3.49
C VAL A 122 -8.07 -0.45 3.74
N PHE A 123 -6.91 -0.83 4.25
CA PHE A 123 -6.65 -2.24 4.50
C PHE A 123 -5.76 -2.47 5.72
N GLU A 124 -5.75 -3.69 6.21
CA GLU A 124 -4.82 -4.15 7.22
C GLU A 124 -3.97 -5.32 6.71
N GLY A 125 -2.89 -5.55 7.41
CA GLY A 125 -2.04 -6.71 7.24
C GLY A 125 -1.65 -7.23 8.60
N GLU A 126 -2.16 -8.41 8.96
CA GLU A 126 -2.03 -9.02 10.27
C GLU A 126 -1.40 -10.41 10.15
N ARG A 127 -0.75 -10.85 11.21
CA ARG A 127 -0.22 -12.20 11.28
C ARG A 127 -0.93 -12.98 12.38
N ALA A 128 -1.21 -14.24 12.08
CA ALA A 128 -1.52 -15.24 13.07
C ALA A 128 -0.31 -16.15 13.29
N TYR A 129 -0.05 -16.51 14.53
CA TYR A 129 0.99 -17.41 14.98
C TYR A 129 0.36 -18.47 15.87
N GLY A 130 0.54 -19.74 15.54
CA GLY A 130 -0.05 -20.85 16.30
C GLY A 130 -1.58 -20.71 16.50
N GLY A 131 -2.30 -20.16 15.54
CA GLY A 131 -3.74 -19.96 15.59
C GLY A 131 -4.21 -18.71 16.33
N GLN A 132 -3.33 -17.85 16.82
CA GLN A 132 -3.68 -16.58 17.48
C GLN A 132 -3.27 -15.39 16.63
N ILE A 133 -4.20 -14.46 16.38
CA ILE A 133 -3.94 -13.23 15.61
C ILE A 133 -3.25 -12.23 16.54
N PHE A 134 -2.03 -11.85 16.18
CA PHE A 134 -1.24 -10.92 16.97
C PHE A 134 -1.81 -9.50 16.86
N LYS A 135 -2.08 -8.88 17.99
CA LYS A 135 -2.62 -7.51 18.11
C LYS A 135 -3.88 -7.27 17.26
N SER A 136 -4.77 -8.27 17.24
CA SER A 136 -6.01 -8.24 16.45
C SER A 136 -6.83 -6.97 16.70
N ARG A 137 -6.97 -6.57 17.97
CA ARG A 137 -7.74 -5.39 18.37
C ARG A 137 -7.13 -4.10 17.85
N GLU A 138 -5.83 -3.90 18.02
CA GLU A 138 -5.12 -2.70 17.57
C GLU A 138 -5.19 -2.54 16.03
N HIS A 139 -5.15 -3.66 15.30
CA HIS A 139 -5.34 -3.66 13.85
C HIS A 139 -6.79 -3.29 13.47
N ALA A 140 -7.79 -3.84 14.15
CA ALA A 140 -9.20 -3.49 13.89
C ALA A 140 -9.46 -1.99 14.17
N GLU A 141 -8.96 -1.48 15.29
CA GLU A 141 -9.06 -0.06 15.63
C GLU A 141 -8.37 0.83 14.59
N ARG A 142 -7.19 0.42 14.08
CA ARG A 142 -6.48 1.18 13.05
C ARG A 142 -7.21 1.12 11.70
N LEU A 143 -7.82 0.01 11.34
CA LEU A 143 -8.67 -0.10 10.14
C LEU A 143 -9.81 0.93 10.18
N LEU A 144 -10.52 0.99 11.31
CA LEU A 144 -11.61 1.95 11.52
C LEU A 144 -11.11 3.41 11.46
N ARG A 145 -10.00 3.73 12.13
CA ARG A 145 -9.40 5.07 12.05
C ARG A 145 -8.94 5.42 10.63
N SER A 146 -8.38 4.46 9.90
CA SER A 146 -7.96 4.65 8.51
C SER A 146 -9.13 5.00 7.59
N ALA A 147 -10.29 4.36 7.81
CA ALA A 147 -11.52 4.66 7.08
C ALA A 147 -12.04 6.07 7.38
N GLN A 148 -12.00 6.49 8.65
CA GLN A 148 -12.39 7.85 9.07
C GLN A 148 -11.54 8.94 8.38
N TYR A 149 -10.24 8.72 8.20
CA TYR A 149 -9.37 9.63 7.43
C TYR A 149 -9.78 9.76 5.96
N LEU A 150 -10.48 8.77 5.40
CA LEU A 150 -11.02 8.80 4.04
C LEU A 150 -12.53 9.15 4.01
N ASP A 151 -13.04 9.72 5.09
CA ASP A 151 -14.44 10.17 5.21
C ASP A 151 -15.45 9.06 4.96
N PHE A 152 -15.23 7.85 5.51
CA PHE A 152 -16.23 6.81 5.54
C PHE A 152 -16.20 5.97 6.83
N THR A 153 -17.36 5.40 7.15
CA THR A 153 -17.54 4.54 8.32
C THR A 153 -17.74 3.09 7.88
N ILE A 154 -16.91 2.19 8.38
CA ILE A 154 -17.09 0.76 8.20
C ILE A 154 -18.29 0.33 9.07
N PRO A 155 -19.30 -0.43 8.53
CA PRO A 155 -20.54 -0.77 9.24
C PRO A 155 -20.36 -1.90 10.27
N TYR A 156 -19.15 -2.11 10.79
CA TYR A 156 -18.79 -3.11 11.79
C TYR A 156 -17.92 -2.49 12.87
N GLY A 157 -18.20 -2.84 14.13
CA GLY A 157 -17.37 -2.42 15.26
C GLY A 157 -16.12 -3.31 15.43
N VAL A 158 -15.24 -2.90 16.37
CA VAL A 158 -13.99 -3.63 16.67
C VAL A 158 -14.25 -5.11 16.96
N ALA A 159 -15.18 -5.42 17.86
CA ALA A 159 -15.47 -6.79 18.26
C ALA A 159 -16.03 -7.66 17.11
N GLU A 160 -16.81 -7.07 16.22
CA GLU A 160 -17.35 -7.76 15.03
C GLU A 160 -16.25 -8.07 14.02
N ILE A 161 -15.31 -7.13 13.82
CA ILE A 161 -14.15 -7.31 12.94
C ILE A 161 -13.23 -8.39 13.53
N GLU A 162 -12.97 -8.38 14.85
CA GLU A 162 -12.18 -9.42 15.52
C GLU A 162 -12.81 -10.80 15.35
N ALA A 163 -14.13 -10.92 15.63
CA ALA A 163 -14.88 -12.18 15.45
C ALA A 163 -14.85 -12.67 14.00
N ALA A 164 -14.96 -11.77 13.02
CA ALA A 164 -14.89 -12.11 11.61
C ALA A 164 -13.48 -12.63 11.22
N LYS A 165 -12.41 -12.02 11.72
CA LYS A 165 -11.03 -12.48 11.52
C LYS A 165 -10.79 -13.88 12.12
N GLU A 166 -11.25 -14.10 13.36
CA GLU A 166 -11.18 -15.40 14.02
C GLU A 166 -11.96 -16.47 13.26
N LEU A 167 -13.17 -16.13 12.77
CA LEU A 167 -13.96 -17.03 11.95
C LEU A 167 -13.23 -17.45 10.67
N VAL A 168 -12.62 -16.49 9.95
CA VAL A 168 -11.84 -16.76 8.74
C VAL A 168 -10.64 -17.66 9.06
N LEU A 169 -9.87 -17.34 10.10
CA LEU A 169 -8.71 -18.13 10.51
C LEU A 169 -9.11 -19.56 10.88
N LYS A 170 -10.15 -19.71 11.70
CA LYS A 170 -10.68 -21.03 12.10
C LYS A 170 -11.17 -21.83 10.89
N THR A 171 -11.90 -21.21 9.97
CA THR A 171 -12.45 -21.88 8.79
C THR A 171 -11.38 -22.27 7.79
N SER A 172 -10.30 -21.50 7.69
CA SER A 172 -9.16 -21.83 6.84
C SER A 172 -8.32 -22.99 7.36
N GLY A 173 -8.41 -23.33 8.66
CA GLY A 173 -7.59 -24.36 9.31
C GLY A 173 -6.12 -23.99 9.44
N LEU A 174 -5.74 -22.73 9.22
CA LEU A 174 -4.37 -22.27 9.28
C LEU A 174 -3.96 -21.90 10.71
N SER A 175 -2.76 -22.30 11.12
CA SER A 175 -2.13 -21.88 12.36
C SER A 175 -1.23 -20.65 12.17
N ASP A 176 -0.49 -20.62 11.07
CA ASP A 176 0.41 -19.53 10.70
C ASP A 176 -0.09 -18.89 9.41
N ALA A 177 -0.65 -17.69 9.55
CA ALA A 177 -1.37 -17.04 8.46
C ALA A 177 -1.09 -15.55 8.37
N TYR A 178 -1.28 -15.03 7.17
CA TYR A 178 -1.43 -13.60 6.93
C TYR A 178 -2.91 -13.29 6.71
N LEU A 179 -3.43 -12.33 7.46
CA LEU A 179 -4.81 -11.86 7.29
C LEU A 179 -4.83 -10.50 6.61
N ARG A 180 -5.79 -10.30 5.71
CA ARG A 180 -5.99 -9.08 4.93
C ARG A 180 -7.43 -8.59 5.04
N PRO A 181 -7.77 -7.85 6.10
CA PRO A 181 -8.97 -7.01 6.08
C PRO A 181 -8.82 -5.88 5.06
N VAL A 182 -9.87 -5.62 4.27
CA VAL A 182 -9.94 -4.51 3.32
C VAL A 182 -11.36 -3.94 3.31
N ALA A 183 -11.49 -2.62 3.44
CA ALA A 183 -12.76 -1.92 3.33
C ALA A 183 -12.71 -0.87 2.22
N TRP A 184 -13.80 -0.72 1.47
CA TRP A 184 -13.84 0.19 0.31
C TRP A 184 -15.25 0.72 0.04
N ARG A 185 -15.32 1.84 -0.67
CA ARG A 185 -16.58 2.36 -1.23
C ARG A 185 -17.01 1.56 -2.44
N GLY A 186 -18.28 1.15 -2.47
CA GLY A 186 -18.92 0.36 -3.53
C GLY A 186 -19.10 1.09 -4.86
N SER A 187 -20.09 0.66 -5.63
CA SER A 187 -20.24 1.03 -7.05
C SER A 187 -21.54 1.78 -7.37
N GLU A 188 -22.27 2.27 -6.38
CA GLU A 188 -23.56 2.94 -6.58
C GLU A 188 -23.40 4.28 -7.28
N MET A 189 -22.31 5.01 -7.00
CA MET A 189 -21.99 6.30 -7.62
C MET A 189 -20.54 6.35 -8.06
N MET A 190 -20.29 6.98 -9.22
CA MET A 190 -18.97 7.09 -9.86
C MET A 190 -18.44 8.53 -9.98
N GLY A 191 -19.03 9.50 -9.30
CA GLY A 191 -18.44 10.84 -9.19
C GLY A 191 -17.35 10.90 -8.13
N VAL A 192 -16.60 12.00 -8.07
CA VAL A 192 -15.65 12.26 -6.96
C VAL A 192 -16.38 12.21 -5.62
N SER A 193 -17.61 12.76 -5.54
CA SER A 193 -18.51 12.58 -4.41
C SER A 193 -19.17 11.23 -4.47
N ALA A 194 -19.01 10.46 -3.39
CA ALA A 194 -19.54 9.10 -3.25
C ALA A 194 -20.04 8.84 -1.82
N GLN A 195 -20.68 9.84 -1.22
CA GLN A 195 -21.13 9.79 0.19
C GLN A 195 -22.19 8.71 0.43
N ASN A 196 -23.01 8.40 -0.58
CA ASN A 196 -24.09 7.42 -0.48
C ASN A 196 -23.69 6.01 -0.95
N ASN A 197 -22.39 5.79 -1.27
CA ASN A 197 -21.96 4.45 -1.64
C ASN A 197 -21.96 3.53 -0.43
N THR A 198 -22.37 2.29 -0.63
CA THR A 198 -22.20 1.22 0.35
C THR A 198 -20.73 1.06 0.71
N ILE A 199 -20.46 0.87 1.99
CA ILE A 199 -19.12 0.54 2.46
C ILE A 199 -19.05 -0.96 2.67
N HIS A 200 -18.15 -1.60 1.95
CA HIS A 200 -17.90 -3.03 1.99
C HIS A 200 -16.70 -3.34 2.87
N LEU A 201 -16.70 -4.54 3.47
CA LEU A 201 -15.55 -5.11 4.19
C LEU A 201 -15.37 -6.57 3.77
N ALA A 202 -14.15 -6.92 3.40
CA ALA A 202 -13.75 -8.31 3.18
C ALA A 202 -12.52 -8.66 4.02
N ILE A 203 -12.43 -9.92 4.44
CA ILE A 203 -11.31 -10.45 5.22
C ILE A 203 -10.89 -11.79 4.61
N ALA A 204 -9.66 -11.85 4.09
CA ALA A 204 -9.04 -13.06 3.58
C ALA A 204 -7.89 -13.50 4.50
N ALA A 205 -7.63 -14.81 4.56
CA ALA A 205 -6.45 -15.36 5.22
C ALA A 205 -5.78 -16.40 4.32
N TRP A 206 -4.46 -16.43 4.33
CA TRP A 206 -3.68 -17.42 3.59
C TRP A 206 -2.43 -17.81 4.37
N GLU A 207 -1.90 -18.97 4.07
CA GLU A 207 -0.68 -19.46 4.69
C GLU A 207 0.48 -18.49 4.51
N TRP A 208 1.19 -18.24 5.60
CA TRP A 208 2.36 -17.37 5.61
C TRP A 208 3.45 -17.98 6.45
N PRO A 209 4.28 -18.85 5.85
CA PRO A 209 5.37 -19.49 6.57
C PRO A 209 6.44 -18.46 6.99
N SER A 210 7.20 -18.78 8.02
CA SER A 210 8.42 -18.07 8.35
C SER A 210 9.49 -18.42 7.31
N TYR A 211 9.92 -17.45 6.48
CA TYR A 211 10.73 -17.71 5.28
C TYR A 211 12.22 -17.86 5.52
N PHE A 212 12.75 -17.44 6.67
CA PHE A 212 14.19 -17.45 6.88
C PHE A 212 14.55 -18.02 8.24
N ASP A 213 15.56 -18.87 8.25
CA ASP A 213 16.25 -19.22 9.49
C ASP A 213 16.96 -17.98 10.07
N PRO A 214 17.19 -17.93 11.40
CA PRO A 214 17.76 -16.77 12.06
C PRO A 214 19.15 -16.35 11.53
N GLU A 215 19.99 -17.31 11.14
CA GLU A 215 21.34 -17.01 10.63
C GLU A 215 21.26 -16.34 9.25
N THR A 216 20.34 -16.80 8.40
CA THR A 216 20.11 -16.18 7.10
C THR A 216 19.49 -14.79 7.25
N LYS A 217 18.58 -14.59 8.21
CA LYS A 217 18.05 -13.24 8.54
C LYS A 217 19.17 -12.28 8.96
N MET A 218 20.13 -12.73 9.76
CA MET A 218 21.25 -11.90 10.24
C MET A 218 22.26 -11.47 9.17
N LYS A 219 22.20 -12.01 7.95
CA LYS A 219 22.95 -11.44 6.81
C LYS A 219 22.45 -10.06 6.41
N GLY A 220 21.24 -9.74 6.77
CA GLY A 220 20.57 -8.48 6.45
C GLY A 220 20.17 -8.36 4.97
N ILE A 221 19.04 -7.71 4.74
CA ILE A 221 18.59 -7.39 3.38
C ILE A 221 19.26 -6.12 2.87
N ARG A 222 19.18 -5.93 1.55
CA ARG A 222 19.68 -4.73 0.86
C ARG A 222 18.52 -3.88 0.37
N LEU A 223 18.59 -2.57 0.61
CA LEU A 223 17.57 -1.60 0.22
C LEU A 223 18.14 -0.61 -0.81
N ASP A 224 17.34 -0.26 -1.81
CA ASP A 224 17.61 0.87 -2.71
C ASP A 224 17.15 2.19 -2.07
N MET A 225 17.57 3.32 -2.60
CA MET A 225 16.96 4.63 -2.30
C MET A 225 15.83 4.89 -3.28
N ALA A 226 14.63 5.14 -2.79
CA ALA A 226 13.47 5.40 -3.63
C ALA A 226 13.55 6.79 -4.29
N ASP A 227 13.12 6.88 -5.56
CA ASP A 227 12.99 8.16 -6.26
C ASP A 227 11.80 8.98 -5.75
N TYR A 228 10.71 8.29 -5.36
CA TYR A 228 9.50 8.94 -4.83
C TYR A 228 9.63 9.24 -3.33
N ARG A 229 9.02 10.36 -2.92
CA ARG A 229 8.97 10.81 -1.53
C ARG A 229 7.63 10.46 -0.90
N ARG A 230 7.64 10.20 0.42
CA ARG A 230 6.38 10.19 1.19
C ARG A 230 5.78 11.60 1.14
N PRO A 231 4.49 11.72 0.78
CA PRO A 231 3.88 13.03 0.56
C PRO A 231 3.69 13.81 1.87
N ASP A 232 3.61 15.11 1.75
CA ASP A 232 3.25 16.01 2.85
C ASP A 232 1.88 15.62 3.43
N PRO A 233 1.73 15.45 4.75
CA PRO A 233 0.45 15.13 5.40
C PRO A 233 -0.68 16.12 5.12
N ARG A 234 -0.35 17.33 4.66
CA ARG A 234 -1.33 18.34 4.19
C ARG A 234 -1.89 18.03 2.79
N THR A 235 -1.27 17.14 2.04
CA THR A 235 -1.69 16.75 0.68
C THR A 235 -2.45 15.44 0.66
N ILE A 236 -2.22 14.57 1.66
CA ILE A 236 -2.83 13.24 1.75
C ILE A 236 -2.80 12.74 3.21
N PRO A 237 -3.80 11.98 3.67
CA PRO A 237 -3.85 11.50 5.06
C PRO A 237 -2.81 10.40 5.32
N SER A 238 -1.55 10.77 5.56
CA SER A 238 -0.40 9.86 5.73
C SER A 238 -0.53 8.90 6.91
N ALA A 239 -1.35 9.23 7.91
CA ALA A 239 -1.64 8.37 9.06
C ALA A 239 -2.66 7.26 8.74
N SER A 240 -3.32 7.30 7.58
CA SER A 240 -4.23 6.26 7.12
C SER A 240 -3.49 5.13 6.40
N LYS A 241 -3.89 3.88 6.63
CA LYS A 241 -3.46 2.74 5.80
C LYS A 241 -4.33 2.63 4.55
N ALA A 242 -4.32 3.72 3.76
CA ALA A 242 -5.14 3.87 2.57
C ALA A 242 -4.47 3.28 1.31
N ALA A 243 -5.25 2.57 0.50
CA ALA A 243 -4.75 1.91 -0.73
C ALA A 243 -4.08 2.91 -1.69
N GLY A 244 -4.64 4.11 -1.83
CA GLY A 244 -4.09 5.16 -2.70
C GLY A 244 -2.68 5.64 -2.33
N LEU A 245 -2.24 5.44 -1.07
CA LEU A 245 -0.88 5.75 -0.62
C LEU A 245 0.18 4.75 -1.08
N TYR A 246 -0.24 3.56 -1.51
CA TYR A 246 0.68 2.47 -1.87
C TYR A 246 1.11 2.48 -3.34
N MET A 247 0.55 3.33 -4.16
CA MET A 247 0.96 3.48 -5.56
C MET A 247 2.46 3.79 -5.69
N ILE A 248 2.94 4.81 -4.96
CA ILE A 248 4.37 5.18 -4.97
C ILE A 248 5.25 4.10 -4.34
N CYS A 249 4.73 3.37 -3.34
CA CYS A 249 5.42 2.23 -2.73
C CYS A 249 5.62 1.11 -3.75
N THR A 250 4.56 0.74 -4.51
CA THR A 250 4.63 -0.29 -5.55
C THR A 250 5.67 0.06 -6.62
N ILE A 251 5.64 1.30 -7.13
CA ILE A 251 6.61 1.75 -8.16
C ILE A 251 8.04 1.70 -7.61
N SER A 252 8.26 2.18 -6.39
CA SER A 252 9.57 2.19 -5.74
C SER A 252 10.10 0.76 -5.51
N LYS A 253 9.22 -0.14 -5.05
CA LYS A 253 9.53 -1.56 -4.85
C LYS A 253 9.96 -2.24 -6.16
N HIS A 254 9.18 -2.08 -7.24
CA HIS A 254 9.53 -2.64 -8.55
C HIS A 254 10.89 -2.15 -9.05
N ARG A 255 11.19 -0.85 -8.88
CA ARG A 255 12.49 -0.29 -9.28
C ARG A 255 13.64 -0.88 -8.47
N ALA A 256 13.46 -1.06 -7.17
CA ALA A 256 14.45 -1.68 -6.29
C ALA A 256 14.68 -3.14 -6.68
N GLU A 257 13.63 -3.92 -6.88
CA GLU A 257 13.70 -5.33 -7.30
C GLU A 257 14.40 -5.50 -8.65
N ASN A 258 14.13 -4.62 -9.62
CA ASN A 258 14.80 -4.61 -10.93
C ASN A 258 16.32 -4.37 -10.82
N LYS A 259 16.79 -3.73 -9.73
CA LYS A 259 18.20 -3.52 -9.42
C LYS A 259 18.78 -4.62 -8.50
N GLY A 260 17.99 -5.60 -8.09
CA GLY A 260 18.39 -6.70 -7.19
C GLY A 260 18.39 -6.36 -5.70
N TYR A 261 17.65 -5.33 -5.30
CA TYR A 261 17.40 -4.99 -3.89
C TYR A 261 16.11 -5.65 -3.40
N ALA A 262 16.02 -5.89 -2.10
CA ALA A 262 14.85 -6.50 -1.49
C ALA A 262 13.67 -5.51 -1.31
N ASP A 263 13.97 -4.23 -1.07
CA ASP A 263 12.99 -3.15 -0.89
C ASP A 263 13.67 -1.79 -1.15
N ALA A 264 12.94 -0.68 -0.94
CA ALA A 264 13.48 0.66 -1.05
C ALA A 264 13.17 1.50 0.19
N LEU A 265 14.15 2.29 0.63
CA LEU A 265 13.97 3.35 1.61
C LEU A 265 13.38 4.59 0.93
N MET A 266 12.31 5.12 1.47
CA MET A 266 11.68 6.36 1.05
C MET A 266 12.04 7.49 1.99
N LEU A 267 12.31 8.67 1.44
CA LEU A 267 12.42 9.91 2.19
C LEU A 267 11.04 10.59 2.25
N ASP A 268 10.86 11.53 3.17
CA ASP A 268 9.72 12.43 3.16
C ASP A 268 9.93 13.61 2.19
N TRP A 269 8.93 14.47 2.05
CA TRP A 269 9.01 15.65 1.14
C TRP A 269 10.02 16.71 1.58
N GLU A 270 10.57 16.62 2.78
CA GLU A 270 11.66 17.48 3.29
C GLU A 270 13.02 16.76 3.26
N ASP A 271 13.11 15.62 2.55
CA ASP A 271 14.30 14.78 2.41
C ASP A 271 14.81 14.19 3.73
N ASN A 272 13.96 14.02 4.75
CA ASN A 272 14.32 13.20 5.90
C ASN A 272 13.99 11.74 5.61
N VAL A 273 14.70 10.82 6.25
CA VAL A 273 14.37 9.40 6.26
C VAL A 273 12.95 9.19 6.81
N ALA A 274 12.12 8.45 6.09
CA ALA A 274 10.75 8.18 6.47
C ALA A 274 10.56 6.69 6.82
N GLU A 275 10.29 5.88 5.84
CA GLU A 275 10.02 4.45 5.98
C GLU A 275 10.38 3.70 4.69
N CYS A 276 10.37 2.38 4.69
CA CYS A 276 10.44 1.58 3.46
C CYS A 276 9.08 1.50 2.77
N THR A 277 9.00 0.80 1.63
CA THR A 277 7.75 0.74 0.85
C THR A 277 6.59 0.08 1.61
N GLY A 278 6.87 -0.78 2.56
CA GLY A 278 5.87 -1.48 3.37
C GLY A 278 6.26 -1.73 4.83
N ALA A 279 7.33 -1.07 5.34
CA ALA A 279 7.90 -1.30 6.66
C ALA A 279 8.50 -0.02 7.23
N ASN A 280 8.46 0.14 8.57
CA ASN A 280 9.16 1.21 9.26
C ASN A 280 10.64 0.85 9.44
N ILE A 281 11.49 1.84 9.70
CA ILE A 281 12.94 1.67 9.79
C ILE A 281 13.50 2.14 11.14
N PHE A 282 14.54 1.45 11.58
CA PHE A 282 15.29 1.71 12.80
C PHE A 282 16.78 1.67 12.53
N PHE A 283 17.53 2.45 13.29
CA PHE A 283 18.98 2.49 13.26
C PHE A 283 19.54 2.40 14.67
N ILE A 284 20.76 1.91 14.81
CA ILE A 284 21.46 1.82 16.11
C ILE A 284 22.77 2.57 16.01
N LYS A 285 23.03 3.40 17.03
CA LYS A 285 24.28 4.13 17.22
C LYS A 285 24.62 4.22 18.70
N ASP A 286 25.83 3.85 19.07
CA ASP A 286 26.35 3.97 20.43
C ASP A 286 25.44 3.38 21.51
N GLY A 287 24.79 2.24 21.18
CA GLY A 287 23.84 1.55 22.08
C GLY A 287 22.44 2.18 22.18
N VAL A 288 22.15 3.19 21.36
CA VAL A 288 20.85 3.89 21.30
C VAL A 288 20.10 3.49 20.03
N VAL A 289 18.80 3.21 20.16
CA VAL A 289 17.88 2.93 19.06
C VAL A 289 17.32 4.24 18.52
N HIS A 290 17.48 4.52 17.25
CA HIS A 290 16.92 5.69 16.57
C HIS A 290 15.87 5.25 15.56
N THR A 291 14.76 5.97 15.47
CA THR A 291 13.73 5.74 14.44
C THR A 291 13.13 7.08 14.00
N PRO A 292 12.73 7.20 12.73
CA PRO A 292 12.03 8.40 12.27
C PRO A 292 10.75 8.65 13.06
N LEU A 293 10.46 9.94 13.33
CA LEU A 293 9.22 10.37 13.98
C LEU A 293 8.02 10.07 13.08
N ALA A 294 7.08 9.26 13.56
CA ALA A 294 5.97 8.73 12.78
C ALA A 294 4.79 9.72 12.66
N ASP A 295 5.05 10.94 12.18
CA ASP A 295 4.04 11.98 11.93
C ASP A 295 3.80 12.24 10.42
N ARG A 296 4.57 11.57 9.54
CA ARG A 296 4.58 11.77 8.08
C ARG A 296 4.36 10.47 7.31
N PHE A 297 4.21 9.37 8.00
CA PHE A 297 3.96 8.04 7.49
C PHE A 297 3.22 7.21 8.54
N LEU A 298 2.90 5.97 8.21
CA LEU A 298 2.12 5.12 9.10
C LEU A 298 2.93 4.71 10.33
N ASN A 299 2.43 5.03 11.54
CA ASN A 299 2.98 4.49 12.78
C ASN A 299 2.62 2.99 12.91
N GLY A 300 3.55 2.14 12.48
CA GLY A 300 3.33 0.69 12.42
C GLY A 300 3.09 0.06 13.78
N ILE A 301 2.17 -0.92 13.85
CA ILE A 301 1.91 -1.68 15.09
C ILE A 301 3.16 -2.49 15.48
N THR A 302 3.85 -3.10 14.53
CA THR A 302 5.14 -3.77 14.78
C THR A 302 6.19 -2.77 15.25
N ARG A 303 6.25 -1.56 14.66
CA ARG A 303 7.15 -0.50 15.13
C ARG A 303 6.92 -0.16 16.61
N GLN A 304 5.66 0.08 17.00
CA GLN A 304 5.29 0.37 18.39
C GLN A 304 5.68 -0.79 19.32
N THR A 305 5.42 -2.03 18.91
CA THR A 305 5.82 -3.23 19.68
C THR A 305 7.33 -3.28 19.88
N VAL A 306 8.13 -2.99 18.86
CA VAL A 306 9.60 -3.00 18.97
C VAL A 306 10.12 -1.88 19.85
N VAL A 307 9.51 -0.69 19.82
CA VAL A 307 9.82 0.39 20.75
C VAL A 307 9.56 -0.04 22.21
N ASP A 308 8.41 -0.68 22.47
CA ASP A 308 8.08 -1.21 23.80
C ASP A 308 9.05 -2.31 24.25
N LEU A 309 9.47 -3.18 23.32
CA LEU A 309 10.47 -4.23 23.57
C LEU A 309 11.83 -3.61 23.93
N ALA A 310 12.28 -2.60 23.18
CA ALA A 310 13.53 -1.91 23.44
C ALA A 310 13.53 -1.25 24.83
N HIS A 311 12.45 -0.56 25.21
CA HIS A 311 12.29 0.01 26.54
C HIS A 311 12.29 -1.06 27.65
N ARG A 312 11.63 -2.22 27.44
CA ARG A 312 11.67 -3.35 28.39
C ARG A 312 13.07 -3.93 28.59
N ARG A 313 13.94 -3.80 27.59
CA ARG A 313 15.37 -4.17 27.67
C ARG A 313 16.23 -3.09 28.31
N GLY A 314 15.70 -1.91 28.59
CA GLY A 314 16.45 -0.76 29.06
C GLY A 314 17.26 -0.05 27.96
N PHE A 315 16.92 -0.26 26.69
CA PHE A 315 17.51 0.47 25.59
C PHE A 315 16.88 1.84 25.48
N ASP A 316 17.69 2.87 25.29
CA ASP A 316 17.20 4.20 24.95
C ASP A 316 16.68 4.21 23.52
N VAL A 317 15.48 4.80 23.31
CA VAL A 317 14.85 4.95 22.00
C VAL A 317 14.61 6.43 21.72
N ILE A 318 15.13 6.92 20.59
CA ILE A 318 14.98 8.31 20.16
C ILE A 318 14.18 8.36 18.86
N GLU A 319 12.96 8.88 18.94
CA GLU A 319 12.12 9.20 17.79
C GLU A 319 12.44 10.63 17.32
N ARG A 320 12.99 10.78 16.13
CA ARG A 320 13.45 12.08 15.62
C ARG A 320 13.47 12.18 14.11
N ARG A 321 13.68 13.37 13.56
CA ARG A 321 14.08 13.52 12.16
C ARG A 321 15.49 12.98 11.96
N ILE A 322 15.70 12.23 10.89
CA ILE A 322 17.00 11.66 10.51
C ILE A 322 17.28 12.10 9.07
N ARG A 323 18.44 12.70 8.85
CA ARG A 323 18.89 13.02 7.50
C ARG A 323 19.59 11.81 6.85
N PRO A 324 19.51 11.65 5.52
CA PRO A 324 20.18 10.53 4.84
C PRO A 324 21.67 10.44 5.15
N GLU A 325 22.37 11.58 5.26
CA GLU A 325 23.81 11.65 5.53
C GLU A 325 24.19 11.08 6.90
N GLU A 326 23.27 11.13 7.87
CA GLU A 326 23.48 10.55 9.20
C GLU A 326 23.59 9.04 9.17
N MET A 327 23.08 8.38 8.09
CA MET A 327 23.13 6.93 7.95
C MET A 327 24.55 6.37 7.94
N GLU A 328 25.54 7.15 7.54
CA GLU A 328 26.97 6.77 7.61
C GLU A 328 27.44 6.52 9.05
N GLY A 329 26.83 7.18 10.01
CA GLY A 329 27.21 7.10 11.42
C GLY A 329 26.48 6.01 12.24
N PHE A 330 25.55 5.26 11.65
CA PHE A 330 24.85 4.17 12.34
C PHE A 330 25.55 2.82 12.13
N SER A 331 25.64 2.03 13.18
CA SER A 331 26.29 0.72 13.15
C SER A 331 25.38 -0.40 12.66
N GLU A 332 24.08 -0.39 13.10
CA GLU A 332 23.09 -1.38 12.75
C GLU A 332 21.85 -0.71 12.16
N CYS A 333 21.12 -1.46 11.35
CA CYS A 333 19.84 -1.03 10.78
C CYS A 333 18.90 -2.24 10.68
N PHE A 334 17.60 -2.02 10.91
CA PHE A 334 16.56 -3.01 10.67
C PHE A 334 15.24 -2.36 10.31
N ILE A 335 14.36 -3.14 9.67
CA ILE A 335 12.99 -2.73 9.34
C ILE A 335 11.99 -3.53 10.14
N THR A 336 10.76 -2.97 10.30
CA THR A 336 9.67 -3.61 11.05
C THR A 336 8.35 -3.51 10.30
N GLY A 337 7.58 -4.62 10.32
CA GLY A 337 6.24 -4.67 9.73
C GLY A 337 5.60 -6.04 9.95
N SER A 338 4.28 -6.17 9.82
CA SER A 338 3.59 -7.44 10.03
C SER A 338 4.12 -8.56 9.13
N ALA A 339 4.46 -8.27 7.88
CA ALA A 339 5.05 -9.24 6.96
C ALA A 339 6.56 -9.39 7.14
N ALA A 340 7.26 -8.29 7.46
CA ALA A 340 8.70 -8.25 7.63
C ALA A 340 9.16 -8.68 9.04
N GLU A 341 8.24 -8.66 10.02
CA GLU A 341 8.59 -8.83 11.44
C GLU A 341 9.68 -7.83 11.86
N VAL A 342 10.79 -8.29 12.42
CA VAL A 342 12.03 -7.53 12.56
C VAL A 342 13.04 -8.13 11.57
N THR A 343 13.43 -7.35 10.57
CA THR A 343 14.34 -7.81 9.52
C THR A 343 15.58 -6.92 9.47
N PRO A 344 16.78 -7.46 9.73
CA PRO A 344 18.03 -6.73 9.64
C PRO A 344 18.30 -6.20 8.23
N VAL A 345 18.97 -5.05 8.15
CA VAL A 345 19.39 -4.40 6.91
C VAL A 345 20.92 -4.26 6.91
N SER A 346 21.55 -4.70 5.83
CA SER A 346 23.03 -4.59 5.66
C SER A 346 23.45 -3.48 4.71
N GLU A 347 22.54 -2.97 3.87
CA GLU A 347 22.86 -1.96 2.87
C GLU A 347 21.64 -1.08 2.57
N ILE A 348 21.86 0.23 2.45
CA ILE A 348 20.88 1.18 1.90
C ILE A 348 21.63 2.08 0.90
N GLY A 349 21.47 1.84 -0.40
CA GLY A 349 22.23 2.58 -1.41
C GLY A 349 23.75 2.57 -1.14
N PRO A 350 24.39 3.73 -0.86
CA PRO A 350 25.82 3.78 -0.55
C PRO A 350 26.17 3.38 0.90
N TYR A 351 25.18 3.34 1.81
CA TYR A 351 25.40 3.13 3.24
C TYR A 351 25.48 1.65 3.59
N ARG A 352 26.30 1.29 4.58
CA ARG A 352 26.55 -0.09 5.02
C ARG A 352 26.31 -0.21 6.52
N PHE A 353 25.67 -1.31 6.92
CA PHE A 353 25.36 -1.64 8.30
C PHE A 353 25.77 -3.07 8.59
N THR A 354 26.14 -3.33 9.83
CA THR A 354 26.47 -4.69 10.29
C THR A 354 25.43 -5.12 11.30
N PRO A 355 24.47 -5.98 10.92
CA PRO A 355 23.53 -6.56 11.90
C PRO A 355 24.28 -7.22 13.06
N ALA A 356 23.98 -6.80 14.29
CA ALA A 356 24.70 -7.20 15.48
C ALA A 356 23.75 -7.47 16.66
N ASP A 357 24.25 -7.42 17.88
CA ASP A 357 23.59 -7.92 19.06
C ASP A 357 22.27 -7.21 19.41
N MET A 358 22.18 -5.89 19.21
CA MET A 358 20.94 -5.17 19.53
C MET A 358 19.83 -5.52 18.56
N THR A 359 20.12 -5.53 17.25
CA THR A 359 19.17 -5.97 16.23
C THR A 359 18.74 -7.42 16.48
N LYS A 360 19.70 -8.31 16.79
CA LYS A 360 19.41 -9.71 17.11
C LYS A 360 18.52 -9.84 18.33
N THR A 361 18.82 -9.11 19.41
CA THR A 361 18.03 -9.12 20.65
C THR A 361 16.59 -8.71 20.37
N LEU A 362 16.36 -7.60 19.65
CA LEU A 362 15.02 -7.13 19.33
C LEU A 362 14.26 -8.07 18.38
N MET A 363 14.98 -8.75 17.48
CA MET A 363 14.40 -9.76 16.59
C MET A 363 13.96 -11.00 17.39
N ASP A 364 14.78 -11.47 18.32
CA ASP A 364 14.48 -12.63 19.18
C ASP A 364 13.31 -12.31 20.13
N ASP A 365 13.31 -11.11 20.74
CA ASP A 365 12.24 -10.64 21.62
C ASP A 365 10.91 -10.52 20.88
N TYR A 366 10.92 -9.98 19.64
CA TYR A 366 9.71 -9.90 18.84
C TYR A 366 9.21 -11.30 18.48
N SER A 367 10.11 -12.22 18.11
CA SER A 367 9.76 -13.60 17.81
C SER A 367 9.14 -14.31 19.02
N ALA A 368 9.61 -14.02 20.24
CA ALA A 368 9.01 -14.53 21.47
C ALA A 368 7.67 -13.87 21.82
N GLU A 369 7.54 -12.55 21.58
CA GLU A 369 6.32 -11.77 21.89
C GLU A 369 5.11 -12.21 21.04
N VAL A 370 5.34 -12.61 19.78
CA VAL A 370 4.27 -13.04 18.86
C VAL A 370 3.81 -14.48 19.07
N GLN A 371 4.58 -15.30 19.84
CA GLN A 371 4.16 -16.66 20.15
C GLN A 371 2.89 -16.70 21.00
N PRO A 372 1.99 -17.67 20.76
CA PRO A 372 0.81 -17.84 21.57
C PRO A 372 1.18 -17.96 23.04
N LYS A 373 0.64 -17.08 23.88
CA LYS A 373 0.76 -17.22 25.34
C LYS A 373 -0.13 -18.39 25.74
N ALA A 374 0.44 -19.38 26.46
CA ALA A 374 -0.36 -20.45 27.02
C ALA A 374 -1.52 -19.83 27.80
N ILE A 375 -2.75 -20.17 27.44
CA ILE A 375 -3.93 -19.80 28.23
C ILE A 375 -3.73 -20.50 29.57
N ALA A 376 -3.51 -19.71 30.62
CA ALA A 376 -3.49 -20.26 31.96
C ALA A 376 -4.85 -20.93 32.19
N ALA A 377 -4.82 -22.27 32.42
CA ALA A 377 -6.00 -23.11 32.60
C ALA A 377 -6.74 -22.75 33.89
#